data_336855f6b41ad43068c354bf3b1ee374
#
_entry.id   336855f6b41ad43068c354bf3b1ee374
#
_cell.length_a   1.000
_cell.length_b   1.000
_cell.length_c   1.000
_cell.angle_alpha   90.00
_cell.angle_beta   90.00
_cell.angle_gamma   90.00
#
_symmetry.space_group_name_H-M   'P 1'
#
loop_
_entity.id
_entity.type
_entity.pdbx_description
1 polymer ?
#
loop_
_entity_poly.entity_id
_entity_poly.type
_entity_poly.pdbx_seq_one_letter_code
_entity_poly.pdbx_strand_id
1 'polypeptide(L)'
;MKDLFGQAIFDFYTKNSPEDIITETSISEEDEMSVEYLFRSYNEMPKIEQKALQLAKGKTLDVGSGAGSHALSLQNDRSLDVTAIDISEKAIETCRLRGVKKTKVKNIL
;
A
#
# COMPACT_ATOMS: atom_id res chain seq x y z
N MET A 1 -12.97 12.32 10.53
CA MET A 1 -12.24 12.70 9.32
C MET A 1 -12.48 11.67 8.22
N LYS A 2 -12.69 12.14 7.01
CA LYS A 2 -12.89 11.22 5.90
C LYS A 2 -11.56 10.57 5.51
N ASP A 3 -11.62 9.29 5.21
CA ASP A 3 -10.45 8.52 4.77
C ASP A 3 -10.28 8.64 3.25
N LEU A 4 -10.02 9.86 2.78
CA LEU A 4 -9.94 10.13 1.34
C LEU A 4 -8.79 9.41 0.66
N PHE A 5 -7.64 9.34 1.30
CA PHE A 5 -6.48 8.67 0.75
C PHE A 5 -6.72 7.18 0.63
N GLY A 6 -7.23 6.58 1.69
CA GLY A 6 -7.55 5.15 1.68
C GLY A 6 -8.65 4.81 0.68
N GLN A 7 -9.65 5.68 0.57
CA GLN A 7 -10.71 5.49 -0.42
C GLN A 7 -10.16 5.53 -1.84
N ALA A 8 -9.21 6.44 -2.10
CA ALA A 8 -8.57 6.52 -3.42
C ALA A 8 -7.80 5.24 -3.74
N ILE A 9 -7.07 4.71 -2.76
CA ILE A 9 -6.34 3.46 -2.91
C ILE A 9 -7.30 2.31 -3.20
N PHE A 10 -8.36 2.21 -2.41
CA PHE A 10 -9.35 1.15 -2.56
C PHE A 10 -10.05 1.23 -3.91
N ASP A 11 -10.46 2.44 -4.33
CA ASP A 11 -11.14 2.64 -5.60
C ASP A 11 -10.23 2.32 -6.78
N PHE A 12 -8.96 2.73 -6.70
CA PHE A 12 -8.00 2.41 -7.74
C PHE A 12 -7.89 0.90 -7.94
N TYR A 13 -7.76 0.18 -6.84
CA TYR A 13 -7.60 -1.28 -6.90
C TYR A 13 -8.88 -1.98 -7.39
N THR A 14 -10.02 -1.59 -6.85
CA THR A 14 -11.27 -2.30 -7.14
C THR A 14 -11.88 -1.92 -8.49
N LYS A 15 -11.74 -0.65 -8.90
CA LYS A 15 -12.27 -0.17 -10.17
C LYS A 15 -11.25 -0.26 -11.29
N ASN A 16 -9.98 -0.35 -10.94
CA ASN A 16 -8.88 -0.37 -11.89
C ASN A 16 -8.95 0.81 -12.88
N SER A 17 -9.34 1.98 -12.39
CA SER A 17 -9.49 3.18 -13.21
C SER A 17 -9.04 4.43 -12.44
N PRO A 18 -7.83 4.95 -12.73
CA PRO A 18 -7.34 6.16 -12.07
C PRO A 18 -8.23 7.38 -12.36
N GLU A 19 -8.86 7.40 -13.53
CA GLU A 19 -9.73 8.50 -13.92
C GLU A 19 -10.93 8.64 -12.99
N ASP A 20 -11.51 7.53 -12.59
CA ASP A 20 -12.63 7.55 -11.67
C ASP A 20 -12.23 8.12 -10.33
N ILE A 21 -11.02 7.79 -9.87
CA ILE A 21 -10.51 8.31 -8.62
C ILE A 21 -10.37 9.83 -8.68
N ILE A 22 -9.78 10.34 -9.75
CA ILE A 22 -9.58 11.76 -9.93
C ILE A 22 -10.92 12.49 -9.92
N THR A 23 -11.86 12.00 -10.70
CA THR A 23 -13.17 12.63 -10.87
C THR A 23 -13.95 12.65 -9.57
N GLU A 24 -13.96 11.55 -8.85
CA GLU A 24 -14.77 11.39 -7.64
C GLU A 24 -14.16 12.03 -6.40
N THR A 25 -12.83 12.06 -6.31
CA THR A 25 -12.16 12.50 -5.09
C THR A 25 -11.47 13.85 -5.21
N SER A 26 -11.46 14.44 -6.40
CA SER A 26 -10.78 15.71 -6.67
C SER A 26 -9.29 15.65 -6.35
N ILE A 27 -8.66 14.51 -6.59
CA ILE A 27 -7.23 14.33 -6.38
C ILE A 27 -6.48 15.05 -7.50
N SER A 28 -5.40 15.74 -7.16
CA SER A 28 -4.57 16.44 -8.13
C SER A 28 -3.81 15.45 -9.01
N GLU A 29 -3.24 15.94 -10.10
CA GLU A 29 -2.43 15.13 -11.00
C GLU A 29 -1.28 14.45 -10.28
N GLU A 30 -0.65 15.16 -9.36
CA GLU A 30 0.43 14.58 -8.55
C GLU A 30 -0.07 13.47 -7.64
N ASP A 31 -1.24 13.67 -7.04
CA ASP A 31 -1.83 12.67 -6.17
C ASP A 31 -2.26 11.44 -6.95
N GLU A 32 -2.75 11.63 -8.17
CA GLU A 32 -3.09 10.52 -9.05
C GLU A 32 -1.87 9.65 -9.31
N MET A 33 -0.75 10.27 -9.67
CA MET A 33 0.49 9.55 -9.89
C MET A 33 0.94 8.81 -8.64
N SER A 34 0.74 9.43 -7.47
CA SER A 34 1.10 8.80 -6.20
C SER A 34 0.27 7.56 -5.92
N VAL A 35 -1.04 7.60 -6.21
CA VAL A 35 -1.90 6.44 -5.99
C VAL A 35 -1.46 5.27 -6.86
N GLU A 36 -1.27 5.52 -8.15
CA GLU A 36 -0.81 4.49 -9.07
C GLU A 36 0.55 3.94 -8.64
N TYR A 37 1.45 4.83 -8.26
CA TYR A 37 2.81 4.48 -7.84
C TYR A 37 2.81 3.56 -6.61
N LEU A 38 1.82 3.67 -5.74
CA LEU A 38 1.74 2.83 -4.55
C LEU A 38 1.49 1.35 -4.87
N PHE A 39 1.06 1.05 -6.08
CA PHE A 39 0.78 -0.33 -6.50
C PHE A 39 1.93 -0.98 -7.26
N ARG A 40 3.10 -0.38 -7.23
CA ARG A 40 4.26 -0.88 -7.96
C ARG A 40 4.77 -2.22 -7.42
N SER A 41 5.32 -3.02 -8.33
CA SER A 41 6.00 -4.27 -7.94
C SER A 41 7.42 -3.98 -7.49
N TYR A 42 8.09 -5.00 -6.94
CA TYR A 42 9.49 -4.87 -6.51
C TYR A 42 10.38 -4.32 -7.64
N ASN A 43 10.23 -4.85 -8.84
CA ASN A 43 11.08 -4.44 -9.97
C ASN A 43 10.84 -2.98 -10.39
N GLU A 44 9.69 -2.43 -10.07
CA GLU A 44 9.35 -1.05 -10.39
C GLU A 44 9.80 -0.07 -9.32
N MET A 45 10.26 -0.58 -8.17
CA MET A 45 10.71 0.27 -7.08
C MET A 45 12.10 0.87 -7.33
N PRO A 46 12.37 2.09 -6.83
CA PRO A 46 13.72 2.63 -6.85
C PRO A 46 14.70 1.71 -6.14
N LYS A 47 15.96 1.73 -6.55
CA LYS A 47 16.97 0.85 -5.97
C LYS A 47 17.13 0.98 -4.47
N ILE A 48 16.95 2.18 -3.94
CA ILE A 48 17.06 2.39 -2.49
C ILE A 48 15.96 1.65 -1.74
N GLU A 49 14.74 1.61 -2.29
CA GLU A 49 13.65 0.84 -1.69
C GLU A 49 13.92 -0.65 -1.79
N GLN A 50 14.37 -1.11 -2.95
CA GLN A 50 14.72 -2.51 -3.13
C GLN A 50 15.76 -2.96 -2.12
N LYS A 51 16.78 -2.14 -1.91
CA LYS A 51 17.83 -2.46 -0.95
C LYS A 51 17.29 -2.51 0.48
N ALA A 52 16.41 -1.56 0.83
CA ALA A 52 15.80 -1.56 2.15
C ALA A 52 15.01 -2.84 2.39
N LEU A 53 14.26 -3.29 1.38
CA LEU A 53 13.49 -4.54 1.48
C LEU A 53 14.41 -5.75 1.61
N GLN A 54 15.56 -5.74 0.93
CA GLN A 54 16.53 -6.83 1.03
C GLN A 54 17.15 -6.93 2.41
N LEU A 55 17.23 -5.84 3.15
CA LEU A 55 17.81 -5.82 4.49
C LEU A 55 16.83 -6.24 5.58
N ALA A 56 15.54 -6.31 5.27
CA ALA A 56 14.55 -6.73 6.26
C ALA A 56 14.76 -8.19 6.66
N LYS A 57 14.57 -8.49 7.94
CA LYS A 57 14.74 -9.84 8.47
C LYS A 57 13.71 -10.14 9.53
N GLY A 58 13.34 -11.43 9.64
CA GLY A 58 12.45 -11.92 10.68
C GLY A 58 11.06 -11.31 10.62
N LYS A 59 10.47 -11.09 11.79
CA LYS A 59 9.16 -10.46 11.87
C LYS A 59 9.28 -8.99 11.54
N THR A 60 8.50 -8.53 10.57
CA THR A 60 8.63 -7.19 10.04
C THR A 60 7.30 -6.45 10.12
N LEU A 61 7.33 -5.18 10.51
CA LEU A 61 6.16 -4.32 10.48
C LEU A 61 6.30 -3.33 9.34
N ASP A 62 5.27 -3.25 8.51
CA ASP A 62 5.19 -2.23 7.45
C ASP A 62 4.25 -1.14 7.94
N VAL A 63 4.81 -0.12 8.59
CA VAL A 63 4.04 0.97 9.17
C VAL A 63 3.72 2.01 8.11
N GLY A 64 2.44 2.39 8.02
CA GLY A 64 2.00 3.25 6.93
C GLY A 64 1.99 2.50 5.61
N SER A 65 1.44 1.30 5.63
CA SER A 65 1.56 0.36 4.51
C SER A 65 0.90 0.81 3.21
N GLY A 66 -0.06 1.74 3.27
CA GLY A 66 -0.78 2.19 2.09
C GLY A 66 -1.40 1.04 1.31
N ALA A 67 -1.01 0.88 0.05
CA ALA A 67 -1.53 -0.20 -0.79
C ALA A 67 -0.88 -1.56 -0.54
N GLY A 68 0.16 -1.63 0.29
CA GLY A 68 0.77 -2.89 0.70
C GLY A 68 1.86 -3.42 -0.22
N SER A 69 2.39 -2.61 -1.12
CA SER A 69 3.41 -3.09 -2.06
C SER A 69 4.67 -3.60 -1.38
N HIS A 70 5.16 -2.90 -0.35
CA HIS A 70 6.32 -3.37 0.40
C HIS A 70 5.99 -4.65 1.17
N ALA A 71 4.83 -4.68 1.84
CA ALA A 71 4.43 -5.86 2.61
C ALA A 71 4.30 -7.09 1.70
N LEU A 72 3.71 -6.92 0.52
CA LEU A 72 3.58 -8.03 -0.43
C LEU A 72 4.93 -8.54 -0.90
N SER A 73 5.87 -7.64 -1.20
CA SER A 73 7.20 -8.05 -1.63
C SER A 73 7.92 -8.83 -0.54
N LEU A 74 7.88 -8.33 0.69
CA LEU A 74 8.52 -9.02 1.82
C LEU A 74 7.86 -10.37 2.09
N GLN A 75 6.55 -10.43 2.05
CA GLN A 75 5.80 -11.65 2.31
C GLN A 75 6.00 -12.70 1.22
N ASN A 76 5.85 -12.30 -0.03
CA ASN A 76 5.82 -13.23 -1.16
C ASN A 76 7.19 -13.54 -1.74
N ASP A 77 8.03 -12.51 -1.88
CA ASP A 77 9.34 -12.69 -2.50
C ASP A 77 10.40 -13.17 -1.51
N ARG A 78 10.26 -12.77 -0.25
CA ARG A 78 11.25 -13.11 0.78
C ARG A 78 10.72 -14.05 1.87
N SER A 79 9.45 -14.40 1.81
CA SER A 79 8.80 -15.30 2.76
C SER A 79 8.94 -14.86 4.23
N LEU A 80 8.93 -13.55 4.45
CA LEU A 80 9.00 -13.01 5.80
C LEU A 80 7.62 -12.93 6.46
N ASP A 81 7.60 -12.93 7.79
CA ASP A 81 6.38 -12.74 8.57
C ASP A 81 6.13 -11.25 8.68
N VAL A 82 5.27 -10.71 7.82
CA VAL A 82 5.02 -9.28 7.71
C VAL A 82 3.63 -8.93 8.18
N THR A 83 3.53 -7.87 8.97
CA THR A 83 2.25 -7.29 9.35
C THR A 83 2.19 -5.87 8.78
N ALA A 84 1.17 -5.60 7.97
CA ALA A 84 0.93 -4.28 7.42
C ALA A 84 0.05 -3.49 8.38
N ILE A 85 0.47 -2.29 8.72
CA ILE A 85 -0.24 -1.41 9.66
C ILE A 85 -0.49 -0.07 8.99
N ASP A 86 -1.72 0.41 9.09
CA ASP A 86 -2.06 1.75 8.60
C ASP A 86 -3.22 2.28 9.42
N ILE A 87 -3.31 3.59 9.52
CA ILE A 87 -4.45 4.24 10.18
C ILE A 87 -5.68 4.18 9.29
N SER A 88 -5.51 4.02 7.99
CA SER A 88 -6.58 4.00 7.01
C SER A 88 -7.22 2.62 6.90
N GLU A 89 -8.50 2.53 7.24
CA GLU A 89 -9.24 1.28 7.09
C GLU A 89 -9.32 0.82 5.65
N LYS A 90 -9.50 1.75 4.70
CA LYS A 90 -9.61 1.40 3.29
C LYS A 90 -8.28 0.97 2.69
N ALA A 91 -7.17 1.56 3.15
CA ALA A 91 -5.85 1.12 2.73
C ALA A 91 -5.61 -0.32 3.22
N ILE A 92 -5.95 -0.62 4.47
CA ILE A 92 -5.80 -1.97 5.02
C ILE A 92 -6.70 -2.96 4.29
N GLU A 93 -7.94 -2.56 3.96
CA GLU A 93 -8.81 -3.42 3.19
C GLU A 93 -8.19 -3.76 1.84
N THR A 94 -7.58 -2.77 1.19
CA THR A 94 -6.86 -2.98 -0.08
C THR A 94 -5.70 -3.96 0.11
N CYS A 95 -4.93 -3.82 1.18
CA CYS A 95 -3.85 -4.76 1.49
C CYS A 95 -4.36 -6.19 1.58
N ARG A 96 -5.49 -6.40 2.28
CA ARG A 96 -6.10 -7.72 2.40
C ARG A 96 -6.51 -8.28 1.06
N LEU A 97 -7.16 -7.45 0.24
CA LEU A 97 -7.61 -7.87 -1.09
C LEU A 97 -6.45 -8.24 -1.99
N ARG A 98 -5.30 -7.58 -1.82
CA ARG A 98 -4.10 -7.87 -2.59
C ARG A 98 -3.35 -9.10 -2.09
N GLY A 99 -3.71 -9.62 -0.93
CA GLY A 99 -3.12 -10.85 -0.42
C GLY A 99 -2.16 -10.70 0.75
N VAL A 100 -2.11 -9.53 1.40
CA VAL A 100 -1.33 -9.38 2.64
C VAL A 100 -2.03 -10.17 3.73
N LYS A 101 -1.32 -11.10 4.35
CA LYS A 101 -1.91 -12.04 5.31
C LYS A 101 -2.20 -11.44 6.68
N LYS A 102 -1.33 -10.56 7.15
CA LYS A 102 -1.49 -9.95 8.48
C LYS A 102 -1.60 -8.44 8.34
N THR A 103 -2.73 -7.91 8.80
CA THR A 103 -3.01 -6.48 8.68
C THR A 103 -3.61 -5.96 9.96
N LYS A 104 -3.36 -4.68 10.26
CA LYS A 104 -3.97 -4.00 11.40
C LYS A 104 -4.27 -2.56 11.04
N VAL A 105 -5.47 -2.10 11.40
CA VAL A 105 -5.79 -0.68 11.39
C VAL A 105 -5.38 -0.14 12.76
N LYS A 106 -4.35 0.68 12.79
CA LYS A 106 -3.82 1.15 14.05
C LYS A 106 -3.06 2.46 13.87
N ASN A 107 -3.23 3.35 14.83
CA ASN A 107 -2.44 4.56 14.92
C ASN A 107 -1.20 4.26 15.77
N ILE A 108 -0.02 4.30 15.16
CA ILE A 108 1.23 3.99 15.85
C ILE A 108 1.72 5.18 16.66
N LEU A 109 1.32 6.37 16.28
CA LEU A 109 1.70 7.58 17.00
C LEU A 109 0.83 7.75 18.23
#